data_9a402daa52e2a7f4a5443af7adfcb992
#
_entry.id   9a402daa52e2a7f4a5443af7adfcb992
#
_cell.length_a   1.000
_cell.length_b   1.000
_cell.length_c   1.000
_cell.angle_alpha   90.00
_cell.angle_beta   90.00
_cell.angle_gamma   90.00
#
_symmetry.space_group_name_H-M   'P 1'
#
loop_
_entity.id
_entity.type
_entity.pdbx_description
1 polymer ?
#
loop_
_entity_poly.entity_id
_entity_poly.type
_entity_poly.pdbx_seq_one_letter_code
_entity_poly.pdbx_strand_id
1 'polypeptide(L)'
;ISLKDAVAATIQRAVINRWTRPPSARNGMVSVLSIQLVPTGEVVGVSVLTTSGDAAFDRSAISAVERVGKFPEIAQLDSRVFETTFRRFQLIFRPEDLRY
;
A
#
# COMPACT_ATOMS: atom_id res chain seq x y z
N ILE A 1 -7.05 16.94 10.42
CA ILE A 1 -6.82 15.63 9.82
C ILE A 1 -7.31 14.53 10.77
N SER A 2 -8.02 13.58 10.25
CA SER A 2 -8.56 12.48 11.05
C SER A 2 -7.51 11.39 11.27
N LEU A 3 -7.72 10.57 12.30
CA LEU A 3 -6.86 9.42 12.57
C LEU A 3 -6.83 8.47 11.36
N LYS A 4 -7.96 8.29 10.69
CA LYS A 4 -8.07 7.47 9.48
C LYS A 4 -7.10 7.97 8.41
N ASP A 5 -7.08 9.27 8.14
CA ASP A 5 -6.20 9.85 7.12
C ASP A 5 -4.75 9.76 7.53
N ALA A 6 -4.43 9.94 8.81
CA ALA A 6 -3.08 9.81 9.32
C ALA A 6 -2.56 8.39 9.17
N VAL A 7 -3.39 7.39 9.47
CA VAL A 7 -3.02 5.97 9.31
C VAL A 7 -2.80 5.63 7.84
N ALA A 8 -3.68 6.11 6.95
CA ALA A 8 -3.53 5.87 5.51
C ALA A 8 -2.19 6.44 5.00
N ALA A 9 -1.84 7.65 5.42
CA ALA A 9 -0.55 8.26 5.05
C ALA A 9 0.64 7.47 5.60
N THR A 10 0.53 6.96 6.82
CA THR A 10 1.57 6.15 7.44
C THR A 10 1.78 4.85 6.66
N ILE A 11 0.70 4.19 6.25
CA ILE A 11 0.78 2.97 5.44
C ILE A 11 1.49 3.27 4.13
N GLN A 12 1.10 4.34 3.44
CA GLN A 12 1.72 4.71 2.17
C GLN A 12 3.22 4.95 2.34
N ARG A 13 3.64 5.70 3.36
CA ARG A 13 5.05 5.96 3.61
C ARG A 13 5.82 4.68 3.93
N ALA A 14 5.25 3.81 4.74
CA ALA A 14 5.91 2.56 5.11
C ALA A 14 6.17 1.68 3.88
N VAL A 15 5.19 1.61 2.98
CA VAL A 15 5.31 0.81 1.75
C VAL A 15 6.32 1.45 0.81
N ILE A 16 6.26 2.76 0.60
CA ILE A 16 7.20 3.49 -0.27
C ILE A 16 8.64 3.30 0.23
N ASN A 17 8.86 3.32 1.53
CA ASN A 17 10.19 3.14 2.12
C ASN A 17 10.76 1.74 1.87
N ARG A 18 9.92 0.75 1.60
CA ARG A 18 10.35 -0.62 1.32
C ARG A 18 10.32 -0.95 -0.16
N TRP A 19 9.95 0.01 -1.00
CA TRP A 19 9.84 -0.20 -2.43
C TRP A 19 11.18 -0.04 -3.11
N THR A 20 11.51 -1.01 -3.96
CA THR A 20 12.68 -0.93 -4.85
C THR A 20 12.18 -0.61 -6.24
N ARG A 21 12.56 0.56 -6.76
CA ARG A 21 12.13 1.02 -8.07
C ARG A 21 12.75 0.13 -9.16
N PRO A 22 11.94 -0.53 -10.00
CA PRO A 22 12.48 -1.33 -11.09
C PRO A 22 13.04 -0.41 -12.19
N PRO A 23 14.04 -0.89 -12.98
CA PRO A 23 14.61 -0.07 -14.06
C PRO A 23 13.61 0.38 -15.11
N SER A 24 12.53 -0.39 -15.31
CA SER A 24 11.48 -0.06 -16.29
C SER A 24 10.50 0.99 -15.80
N ALA A 25 10.57 1.40 -14.53
CA ALA A 25 9.61 2.38 -14.00
C ALA A 25 9.77 3.74 -14.69
N ARG A 26 8.65 4.30 -15.10
CA ARG A 26 8.57 5.61 -15.78
C ARG A 26 7.57 6.49 -15.06
N ASN A 27 7.80 7.80 -15.11
CA ASN A 27 6.80 8.76 -14.65
C ASN A 27 5.52 8.58 -15.44
N GLY A 28 4.38 8.70 -14.78
CA GLY A 28 3.07 8.48 -15.39
C GLY A 28 2.54 7.07 -15.24
N MET A 29 3.36 6.11 -14.85
CA MET A 29 2.87 4.77 -14.51
C MET A 29 2.08 4.84 -13.22
N VAL A 30 0.96 4.11 -13.17
CA VAL A 30 0.12 4.00 -11.98
C VAL A 30 -0.29 2.56 -11.81
N SER A 31 -0.08 2.02 -10.62
CA SER A 31 -0.61 0.72 -10.22
C SER A 31 -1.49 0.91 -8.99
N VAL A 32 -2.66 0.31 -8.99
CA VAL A 32 -3.57 0.34 -7.84
C VAL A 32 -3.61 -1.05 -7.24
N LEU A 33 -3.25 -1.14 -5.97
CA LEU A 33 -3.25 -2.42 -5.24
C LEU A 33 -4.42 -2.47 -4.27
N SER A 34 -4.97 -3.66 -4.09
CA SER A 34 -5.88 -3.95 -2.99
C SER A 34 -5.11 -4.71 -1.93
N ILE A 35 -5.02 -4.14 -0.75
CA ILE A 35 -4.33 -4.73 0.39
C ILE A 35 -5.39 -5.22 1.36
N GLN A 36 -5.36 -6.51 1.69
CA GLN A 36 -6.28 -7.09 2.66
C GLN A 36 -5.59 -7.17 4.00
N LEU A 37 -6.23 -6.57 5.00
CA LEU A 37 -5.70 -6.50 6.36
C LEU A 37 -6.64 -7.17 7.35
N VAL A 38 -6.09 -7.62 8.47
CA VAL A 38 -6.85 -8.04 9.64
C VAL A 38 -6.72 -6.97 10.73
N PRO A 39 -7.58 -6.99 11.78
CA PRO A 39 -7.60 -5.91 12.77
C PRO A 39 -6.28 -5.65 13.49
N THR A 40 -5.37 -6.60 13.54
CA THR A 40 -4.03 -6.40 14.10
C THR A 40 -3.11 -5.60 13.18
N GLY A 41 -3.52 -5.41 11.92
CA GLY A 41 -2.72 -4.72 10.91
C GLY A 41 -1.88 -5.64 10.04
N GLU A 42 -1.96 -6.94 10.24
CA GLU A 42 -1.22 -7.87 9.39
C GLU A 42 -1.80 -7.93 8.00
N VAL A 43 -0.91 -7.99 7.01
CA VAL A 43 -1.28 -8.14 5.60
C VAL A 43 -1.56 -9.61 5.33
N VAL A 44 -2.78 -9.92 4.90
CA VAL A 44 -3.17 -11.29 4.58
C VAL A 44 -3.38 -11.51 3.09
N GLY A 45 -3.36 -10.45 2.29
CA GLY A 45 -3.46 -10.57 0.85
C GLY A 45 -3.16 -9.25 0.15
N VAL A 46 -2.59 -9.35 -1.05
CA VAL A 46 -2.33 -8.20 -1.92
C VAL A 46 -2.66 -8.63 -3.34
N SER A 47 -3.40 -7.79 -4.05
CA SER A 47 -3.71 -8.04 -5.46
C SER A 47 -3.68 -6.73 -6.24
N VAL A 48 -3.45 -6.84 -7.56
CA VAL A 48 -3.45 -5.69 -8.45
C VAL A 48 -4.87 -5.47 -8.95
N LEU A 49 -5.43 -4.30 -8.63
CA LEU A 49 -6.74 -3.90 -9.17
C LEU A 49 -6.58 -3.24 -10.53
N THR A 50 -5.57 -2.38 -10.68
CA THR A 50 -5.29 -1.70 -11.92
C THR A 50 -3.80 -1.82 -12.20
N THR A 51 -3.47 -2.47 -13.31
CA THR A 51 -2.07 -2.65 -13.71
C THR A 51 -1.49 -1.35 -14.27
N SER A 52 -0.20 -1.16 -14.05
CA SER A 52 0.55 -0.07 -14.68
C SER A 52 0.84 -0.34 -16.16
N GLY A 53 0.62 -1.58 -16.61
CA GLY A 53 1.04 -2.02 -17.94
C GLY A 53 2.45 -2.61 -17.97
N ASP A 54 3.15 -2.57 -16.84
CA ASP A 54 4.49 -3.12 -16.68
C ASP A 54 4.48 -4.14 -15.54
N ALA A 55 4.67 -5.41 -15.88
CA ALA A 55 4.62 -6.50 -14.90
C ALA A 55 5.70 -6.35 -13.82
N ALA A 56 6.87 -5.84 -14.17
CA ALA A 56 7.95 -5.62 -13.21
C ALA A 56 7.58 -4.55 -12.19
N PHE A 57 6.93 -3.48 -12.65
CA PHE A 57 6.46 -2.42 -11.76
C PHE A 57 5.37 -2.94 -10.81
N ASP A 58 4.38 -3.64 -11.34
CA ASP A 58 3.29 -4.18 -10.52
C ASP A 58 3.83 -5.15 -9.46
N ARG A 59 4.77 -6.01 -9.84
CA ARG A 59 5.39 -6.96 -8.93
C ARG A 59 6.20 -6.27 -7.85
N SER A 60 6.91 -5.19 -8.21
CA SER A 60 7.69 -4.43 -7.23
C SER A 60 6.80 -3.80 -6.17
N ALA A 61 5.62 -3.32 -6.56
CA ALA A 61 4.67 -2.75 -5.63
C ALA A 61 4.13 -3.81 -4.66
N ILE A 62 3.77 -4.98 -5.17
CA ILE A 62 3.31 -6.10 -4.33
C ILE A 62 4.41 -6.49 -3.34
N SER A 63 5.65 -6.62 -3.81
CA SER A 63 6.78 -6.99 -2.95
C SER A 63 7.00 -5.97 -1.83
N ALA A 64 6.83 -4.68 -2.13
CA ALA A 64 6.99 -3.64 -1.13
C ALA A 64 5.97 -3.80 0.01
N VAL A 65 4.71 -4.08 -0.32
CA VAL A 65 3.66 -4.32 0.68
C VAL A 65 3.99 -5.56 1.51
N GLU A 66 4.40 -6.63 0.87
CA GLU A 66 4.73 -7.89 1.55
C GLU A 66 5.93 -7.74 2.47
N ARG A 67 6.90 -6.91 2.11
CA ARG A 67 8.07 -6.65 2.95
C ARG A 67 7.71 -5.94 4.25
N VAL A 68 6.73 -5.04 4.21
CA VAL A 68 6.22 -4.41 5.43
C VAL A 68 5.51 -5.45 6.28
N GLY A 69 4.58 -6.19 5.70
CA GLY A 69 3.90 -7.33 6.31
C GLY A 69 2.89 -6.97 7.39
N LYS A 70 3.09 -5.89 8.12
CA LYS A 70 2.22 -5.49 9.22
C LYS A 70 2.24 -3.98 9.40
N PHE A 71 1.08 -3.42 9.66
CA PHE A 71 0.91 -2.00 9.95
C PHE A 71 0.32 -1.85 11.37
N PRO A 72 1.18 -1.73 12.40
CA PRO A 72 0.71 -1.72 13.79
C PRO A 72 -0.31 -0.62 14.10
N GLU A 73 -0.27 0.48 13.35
CA GLU A 73 -1.18 1.62 13.52
C GLU A 73 -2.64 1.22 13.34
N ILE A 74 -2.91 0.15 12.58
CA ILE A 74 -4.27 -0.35 12.34
C ILE A 74 -4.92 -0.81 13.64
N ALA A 75 -4.16 -1.37 14.57
CA ALA A 75 -4.69 -1.86 15.84
C ALA A 75 -5.25 -0.74 16.72
N GLN A 76 -4.88 0.52 16.45
CA GLN A 76 -5.36 1.68 17.18
C GLN A 76 -6.72 2.18 16.70
N LEU A 77 -7.22 1.66 15.58
CA LEU A 77 -8.45 2.14 14.96
C LEU A 77 -9.68 1.49 15.59
N ASP A 78 -10.76 2.26 15.64
CA ASP A 78 -12.08 1.75 15.95
C ASP A 78 -12.44 0.65 14.94
N SER A 79 -13.12 -0.40 15.39
CA SER A 79 -13.48 -1.52 14.54
C SER A 79 -14.33 -1.11 13.34
N ARG A 80 -15.18 -0.10 13.47
CA ARG A 80 -15.97 0.42 12.35
C ARG A 80 -15.09 1.03 11.28
N VAL A 81 -14.11 1.84 11.69
CA VAL A 81 -13.18 2.48 10.75
C VAL A 81 -12.37 1.41 10.06
N PHE A 82 -11.90 0.40 10.79
CA PHE A 82 -11.18 -0.70 10.18
C PHE A 82 -12.04 -1.41 9.14
N GLU A 83 -13.26 -1.81 9.49
CA GLU A 83 -14.14 -2.58 8.60
C GLU A 83 -14.51 -1.82 7.34
N THR A 84 -14.75 -0.51 7.43
CA THR A 84 -15.20 0.28 6.29
C THR A 84 -14.07 0.78 5.41
N THR A 85 -12.85 0.92 5.93
CA THR A 85 -11.76 1.56 5.20
C THR A 85 -10.55 0.65 4.99
N PHE A 86 -10.15 -0.12 6.00
CA PHE A 86 -8.84 -0.78 5.99
C PHE A 86 -8.87 -2.28 5.79
N ARG A 87 -10.00 -2.93 5.95
CA ARG A 87 -10.07 -4.37 5.69
C ARG A 87 -9.67 -4.69 4.24
N ARG A 88 -10.07 -3.82 3.30
CA ARG A 88 -9.61 -3.85 1.91
C ARG A 88 -9.16 -2.45 1.56
N PHE A 89 -7.90 -2.18 1.76
CA PHE A 89 -7.35 -0.85 1.56
C PHE A 89 -6.72 -0.75 0.17
N GLN A 90 -7.09 0.30 -0.58
CA GLN A 90 -6.52 0.55 -1.90
C GLN A 90 -5.33 1.48 -1.77
N LEU A 91 -4.22 1.10 -2.38
CA LEU A 91 -3.02 1.91 -2.38
C LEU A 91 -2.62 2.21 -3.82
N ILE A 92 -2.40 3.49 -4.11
CA ILE A 92 -1.98 3.95 -5.42
C ILE A 92 -0.46 4.09 -5.42
N PHE A 93 0.20 3.39 -6.35
CA PHE A 93 1.64 3.42 -6.53
C PHE A 93 2.01 4.24 -7.75
N ARG A 94 2.92 5.22 -7.56
CA ARG A 94 3.48 6.03 -8.64
C ARG A 94 4.98 6.17 -8.44
N PRO A 95 5.81 6.07 -9.49
CA PRO A 95 7.26 6.29 -9.35
C PRO A 95 7.61 7.67 -8.81
N GLU A 96 6.78 8.66 -9.12
CA GLU A 96 6.99 10.05 -8.68
C GLU A 96 6.90 10.22 -7.17
N ASP A 97 6.22 9.30 -6.48
CA ASP A 97 6.06 9.36 -5.02
C ASP A 97 7.32 8.92 -4.29
N LEU A 98 8.24 8.25 -5.00
CA LEU A 98 9.50 7.81 -4.43
C LEU A 98 10.48 8.98 -4.43
N ARG A 99 11.00 9.33 -3.25
CA ARG A 99 11.95 10.43 -3.08
C ARG A 99 13.25 9.92 -2.50
N TYR A 100 14.33 10.44 -3.01
CA TYR A 100 15.69 10.13 -2.57
C TYR A 100 16.28 11.27 -1.77
#